data_028cac15c71c5b8ebb208bad7e3790e5
#
_entry.id   028cac15c71c5b8ebb208bad7e3790e5
#
_cell.length_a   1.000
_cell.length_b   1.000
_cell.length_c   1.000
_cell.angle_alpha   90.00
_cell.angle_beta   90.00
_cell.angle_gamma   90.00
#
_symmetry.space_group_name_H-M   'P 1'
#
loop_
_entity.id
_entity.type
_entity.pdbx_description
1 polymer ?
#
loop_
_entity_poly.entity_id
_entity_poly.type
_entity_poly.pdbx_seq_one_letter_code
_entity_poly.pdbx_strand_id
1 'polypeptide(L)'
;MMSEETAIKWIEDIDIVAAMISYTYRSVQKHFAKELAQYHIGWGHFAILMSLYDQDGRSQDSLAQSRGFDKTMIAKSILKLEKEGIVYRKIDKKDKRIKRLYLTEKGRKLRPEMERIGFELNALLLKDFNSDELSSAIESVRKIALNAAKL
;
A
#
# COMPACT_ATOMS: atom_id res chain seq x y z
N MET A 1 -19.24 8.11 13.51
CA MET A 1 -18.76 7.10 12.53
C MET A 1 -20.00 6.42 11.95
N MET A 2 -20.08 6.27 10.65
CA MET A 2 -21.21 5.62 9.96
C MET A 2 -21.30 4.15 10.34
N SER A 3 -22.49 3.62 10.65
CA SER A 3 -22.68 2.18 10.89
C SER A 3 -22.43 1.38 9.59
N GLU A 4 -22.18 0.07 9.72
CA GLU A 4 -21.99 -0.81 8.58
C GLU A 4 -23.25 -0.83 7.69
N GLU A 5 -24.43 -0.94 8.26
CA GLU A 5 -25.70 -0.90 7.55
C GLU A 5 -25.90 0.39 6.77
N THR A 6 -25.60 1.54 7.39
CA THR A 6 -25.67 2.84 6.72
C THR A 6 -24.68 2.94 5.55
N ALA A 7 -23.49 2.38 5.72
CA ALA A 7 -22.46 2.37 4.68
C ALA A 7 -22.89 1.50 3.49
N ILE A 8 -23.44 0.31 3.73
CA ILE A 8 -23.93 -0.59 2.67
C ILE A 8 -25.02 0.10 1.86
N LYS A 9 -26.05 0.64 2.54
CA LYS A 9 -27.12 1.36 1.87
C LYS A 9 -26.61 2.52 1.02
N TRP A 10 -25.65 3.31 1.55
CA TRP A 10 -25.05 4.42 0.82
C TRP A 10 -24.29 3.95 -0.44
N ILE A 11 -23.59 2.80 -0.37
CA ILE A 11 -22.87 2.22 -1.50
C ILE A 11 -23.84 1.74 -2.58
N GLU A 12 -24.97 1.14 -2.19
CA GLU A 12 -26.00 0.66 -3.12
C GLU A 12 -26.70 1.80 -3.85
N ASP A 13 -26.85 2.96 -3.21
CA ASP A 13 -27.56 4.12 -3.74
C ASP A 13 -26.66 5.08 -4.57
N ILE A 14 -25.33 4.87 -4.60
CA ILE A 14 -24.41 5.83 -5.22
C ILE A 14 -23.85 5.36 -6.56
N ASP A 15 -23.97 6.19 -7.59
CA ASP A 15 -23.41 5.97 -8.93
C ASP A 15 -22.10 6.73 -9.20
N ILE A 16 -21.52 7.38 -8.16
CA ILE A 16 -20.30 8.17 -8.31
C ILE A 16 -19.07 7.31 -8.03
N VAL A 17 -18.38 6.86 -9.08
CA VAL A 17 -17.19 6.00 -9.01
C VAL A 17 -16.11 6.56 -8.07
N ALA A 18 -15.81 7.87 -8.12
CA ALA A 18 -14.82 8.50 -7.27
C ALA A 18 -15.17 8.39 -5.77
N ALA A 19 -16.46 8.43 -5.41
CA ALA A 19 -16.92 8.26 -4.04
C ALA A 19 -16.76 6.82 -3.56
N MET A 20 -17.08 5.83 -4.40
CA MET A 20 -16.86 4.40 -4.11
C MET A 20 -15.39 4.08 -3.93
N ILE A 21 -14.51 4.59 -4.80
CA ILE A 21 -13.05 4.44 -4.68
C ILE A 21 -12.56 5.05 -3.36
N SER A 22 -13.02 6.26 -3.03
CA SER A 22 -12.64 6.95 -1.81
C SER A 22 -13.07 6.18 -0.56
N TYR A 23 -14.27 5.62 -0.56
CA TYR A 23 -14.76 4.77 0.53
C TYR A 23 -13.92 3.48 0.65
N THR A 24 -13.71 2.78 -0.46
CA THR A 24 -12.90 1.55 -0.50
C THR A 24 -11.50 1.80 0.03
N TYR A 25 -10.85 2.87 -0.41
CA TYR A 25 -9.51 3.24 0.04
C TYR A 25 -9.44 3.47 1.56
N ARG A 26 -10.40 4.20 2.14
CA ARG A 26 -10.47 4.40 3.61
C ARG A 26 -10.68 3.09 4.36
N SER A 27 -11.52 2.19 3.83
CA SER A 27 -11.79 0.88 4.43
C SER A 27 -10.55 0.00 4.40
N VAL A 28 -9.83 -0.02 3.28
CA VAL A 28 -8.54 -0.70 3.13
C VAL A 28 -7.51 -0.15 4.11
N GLN A 29 -7.37 1.17 4.24
CA GLN A 29 -6.45 1.77 5.21
C GLN A 29 -6.78 1.38 6.65
N LYS A 30 -8.07 1.37 7.02
CA LYS A 30 -8.53 0.97 8.36
C LYS A 30 -8.19 -0.50 8.65
N HIS A 31 -8.39 -1.39 7.66
CA HIS A 31 -8.02 -2.79 7.78
C HIS A 31 -6.51 -2.95 8.02
N PHE A 32 -5.67 -2.33 7.17
CA PHE A 32 -4.22 -2.36 7.35
C PHE A 32 -3.77 -1.76 8.68
N ALA A 33 -4.38 -0.68 9.13
CA ALA A 33 -4.05 -0.09 10.43
C ALA A 33 -4.26 -1.08 11.58
N LYS A 34 -5.31 -1.90 11.50
CA LYS A 34 -5.59 -2.96 12.48
C LYS A 34 -4.57 -4.09 12.40
N GLU A 35 -4.37 -4.67 11.21
CA GLU A 35 -3.48 -5.82 11.01
C GLU A 35 -2.00 -5.49 11.28
N LEU A 36 -1.57 -4.27 10.94
CA LEU A 36 -0.19 -3.83 11.06
C LEU A 36 0.15 -3.20 12.43
N ALA A 37 -0.83 -2.98 13.30
CA ALA A 37 -0.64 -2.35 14.60
C ALA A 37 0.40 -3.09 15.46
N GLN A 38 0.41 -4.41 15.44
CA GLN A 38 1.36 -5.26 16.18
C GLN A 38 2.82 -5.05 15.76
N TYR A 39 3.06 -4.54 14.55
CA TYR A 39 4.40 -4.22 14.02
C TYR A 39 4.75 -2.75 14.18
N HIS A 40 3.87 -1.94 14.78
CA HIS A 40 4.00 -0.48 14.93
C HIS A 40 4.15 0.28 13.60
N ILE A 41 3.59 -0.28 12.52
CA ILE A 41 3.61 0.30 11.17
C ILE A 41 2.19 0.44 10.63
N GLY A 42 2.03 1.11 9.50
CA GLY A 42 0.73 1.32 8.83
C GLY A 42 0.85 1.18 7.32
N TRP A 43 -0.22 1.52 6.60
CA TRP A 43 -0.35 1.35 5.15
C TRP A 43 0.84 1.89 4.33
N GLY A 44 1.28 3.13 4.59
CA GLY A 44 2.41 3.72 3.86
C GLY A 44 3.71 2.94 4.05
N HIS A 45 3.95 2.41 5.24
CA HIS A 45 5.10 1.56 5.55
C HIS A 45 5.00 0.21 4.84
N PHE A 46 3.82 -0.41 4.83
CA PHE A 46 3.53 -1.65 4.11
C PHE A 46 3.87 -1.50 2.62
N ALA A 47 3.41 -0.43 1.97
CA ALA A 47 3.66 -0.20 0.56
C ALA A 47 5.17 -0.02 0.24
N ILE A 48 5.95 0.60 1.14
CA ILE A 48 7.41 0.69 1.03
C ILE A 48 8.04 -0.69 1.14
N LEU A 49 7.62 -1.49 2.14
CA LEU A 49 8.14 -2.84 2.35
C LEU A 49 7.88 -3.74 1.15
N MET A 50 6.66 -3.74 0.60
CA MET A 50 6.35 -4.51 -0.62
C MET A 50 7.23 -4.11 -1.80
N SER A 51 7.57 -2.82 -1.93
CA SER A 51 8.50 -2.35 -2.96
C SER A 51 9.94 -2.82 -2.74
N LEU A 52 10.38 -2.93 -1.48
CA LEU A 52 11.71 -3.43 -1.13
C LEU A 52 11.80 -4.95 -1.21
N TYR A 53 10.70 -5.68 -0.98
CA TYR A 53 10.64 -7.13 -1.20
C TYR A 53 10.72 -7.52 -2.67
N ASP A 54 10.21 -6.64 -3.55
CA ASP A 54 10.38 -6.78 -4.99
C ASP A 54 11.82 -6.45 -5.41
N GLN A 55 12.35 -5.32 -4.94
CA GLN A 55 13.71 -4.88 -5.25
C GLN A 55 14.32 -4.16 -4.05
N ASP A 56 15.22 -4.83 -3.33
CA ASP A 56 15.99 -4.23 -2.22
C ASP A 56 17.01 -3.20 -2.75
N GLY A 57 17.37 -2.24 -1.94
CA GLY A 57 18.36 -1.21 -2.32
C GLY A 57 17.82 -0.09 -3.20
N ARG A 58 16.51 0.11 -3.27
CA ARG A 58 15.90 1.23 -4.00
C ARG A 58 16.24 2.57 -3.36
N SER A 59 16.39 3.61 -4.19
CA SER A 59 16.54 4.97 -3.68
C SER A 59 15.21 5.51 -3.14
N GLN A 60 15.31 6.45 -2.20
CA GLN A 60 14.12 7.11 -1.65
C GLN A 60 13.30 7.83 -2.74
N ASP A 61 13.95 8.45 -3.71
CA ASP A 61 13.28 9.10 -4.85
C ASP A 61 12.58 8.09 -5.76
N SER A 62 13.22 6.94 -6.02
CA SER A 62 12.60 5.86 -6.78
C SER A 62 11.35 5.30 -6.10
N LEU A 63 11.35 5.18 -4.78
CA LEU A 63 10.18 4.74 -4.01
C LEU A 63 9.03 5.74 -4.10
N ALA A 64 9.31 7.04 -4.00
CA ALA A 64 8.30 8.09 -4.14
C ALA A 64 7.68 8.06 -5.55
N GLN A 65 8.49 8.00 -6.59
CA GLN A 65 8.03 7.99 -7.97
C GLN A 65 7.21 6.75 -8.32
N SER A 66 7.66 5.56 -7.90
CA SER A 66 7.04 4.29 -8.30
C SER A 66 5.62 4.07 -7.76
N ARG A 67 5.24 4.78 -6.72
CA ARG A 67 3.95 4.63 -6.05
C ARG A 67 3.12 5.91 -6.06
N GLY A 68 3.60 7.00 -6.67
CA GLY A 68 2.94 8.31 -6.65
C GLY A 68 2.80 8.89 -5.24
N PHE A 69 3.68 8.51 -4.33
CA PHE A 69 3.65 9.02 -2.96
C PHE A 69 4.36 10.36 -2.85
N ASP A 70 3.84 11.22 -2.01
CA ASP A 70 4.51 12.46 -1.63
C ASP A 70 5.87 12.19 -0.97
N LYS A 71 6.90 12.94 -1.36
CA LYS A 71 8.27 12.77 -0.86
C LYS A 71 8.38 12.94 0.65
N THR A 72 7.59 13.85 1.23
CA THR A 72 7.57 14.10 2.67
C THR A 72 6.98 12.91 3.43
N MET A 73 5.90 12.32 2.89
CA MET A 73 5.29 11.11 3.45
C MET A 73 6.27 9.94 3.41
N ILE A 74 6.95 9.73 2.28
CA ILE A 74 7.99 8.69 2.16
C ILE A 74 9.10 8.90 3.17
N ALA A 75 9.63 10.11 3.31
CA ALA A 75 10.70 10.41 4.27
C ALA A 75 10.28 10.09 5.71
N LYS A 76 9.08 10.49 6.13
CA LYS A 76 8.53 10.19 7.47
C LYS A 76 8.34 8.68 7.67
N SER A 77 7.82 7.99 6.67
CA SER A 77 7.61 6.53 6.72
C SER A 77 8.93 5.77 6.85
N ILE A 78 9.95 6.19 6.13
CA ILE A 78 11.29 5.60 6.22
C ILE A 78 11.88 5.78 7.62
N LEU A 79 11.78 6.98 8.20
CA LEU A 79 12.25 7.24 9.57
C LEU A 79 11.59 6.31 10.59
N LYS A 80 10.29 6.05 10.43
CA LYS A 80 9.57 5.12 11.29
C LYS A 80 10.06 3.69 11.11
N LEU A 81 10.23 3.22 9.86
CA LEU A 81 10.74 1.88 9.56
C LEU A 81 12.18 1.67 10.08
N GLU A 82 13.02 2.71 10.02
CA GLU A 82 14.37 2.68 10.62
C GLU A 82 14.31 2.58 12.15
N LYS A 83 13.43 3.38 12.79
CA LYS A 83 13.21 3.34 14.23
C LYS A 83 12.76 1.96 14.71
N GLU A 84 11.92 1.29 13.93
CA GLU A 84 11.49 -0.09 14.22
C GLU A 84 12.55 -1.15 13.86
N GLY A 85 13.70 -0.74 13.30
CA GLY A 85 14.78 -1.64 12.90
C GLY A 85 14.42 -2.57 11.74
N ILE A 86 13.48 -2.16 10.88
CA ILE A 86 12.99 -2.95 9.74
C ILE A 86 13.80 -2.64 8.48
N VAL A 87 14.20 -1.40 8.29
CA VAL A 87 15.05 -0.96 7.18
C VAL A 87 16.23 -0.15 7.70
N TYR A 88 17.25 0.03 6.86
CA TYR A 88 18.35 0.97 7.09
C TYR A 88 18.71 1.70 5.81
N ARG A 89 19.24 2.90 5.94
CA ARG A 89 19.74 3.70 4.82
C ARG A 89 21.24 3.50 4.61
N LYS A 90 21.65 3.49 3.35
CA LYS A 90 23.06 3.48 2.95
C LYS A 90 23.27 4.51 1.85
N ILE A 91 24.36 5.26 1.94
CA ILE A 91 24.76 6.20 0.89
C ILE A 91 25.22 5.37 -0.33
N ASP A 92 24.76 5.74 -1.52
CA ASP A 92 25.17 5.10 -2.75
C ASP A 92 26.69 5.31 -2.99
N LYS A 93 27.38 4.24 -3.42
CA LYS A 93 28.83 4.30 -3.62
C LYS A 93 29.25 5.17 -4.81
N LYS A 94 28.37 5.28 -5.82
CA LYS A 94 28.66 6.02 -7.07
C LYS A 94 28.22 7.48 -6.97
N ASP A 95 27.07 7.75 -6.34
CA ASP A 95 26.56 9.10 -6.13
C ASP A 95 26.17 9.30 -4.64
N LYS A 96 27.03 10.01 -3.92
CA LYS A 96 26.87 10.27 -2.47
C LYS A 96 25.61 11.08 -2.10
N ARG A 97 24.94 11.68 -3.08
CA ARG A 97 23.65 12.38 -2.87
C ARG A 97 22.47 11.41 -2.77
N ILE A 98 22.64 10.20 -3.27
CA ILE A 98 21.59 9.17 -3.29
C ILE A 98 21.65 8.35 -2.00
N LYS A 99 20.52 8.29 -1.31
CA LYS A 99 20.31 7.39 -0.16
C LYS A 99 19.48 6.20 -0.62
N ARG A 100 20.03 4.99 -0.45
CA ARG A 100 19.32 3.73 -0.75
C ARG A 100 18.82 3.08 0.52
N LEU A 101 17.66 2.46 0.40
CA LEU A 101 17.04 1.71 1.48
C LEU A 101 17.28 0.23 1.29
N TYR A 102 17.60 -0.43 2.39
CA TYR A 102 17.79 -1.87 2.46
C TYR A 102 16.99 -2.47 3.62
N LEU A 103 16.50 -3.67 3.41
CA LEU A 103 15.87 -4.46 4.46
C LEU A 103 16.94 -4.94 5.46
N THR A 104 16.64 -4.83 6.75
CA THR A 104 17.37 -5.55 7.79
C THR A 104 17.00 -7.04 7.79
N GLU A 105 17.66 -7.85 8.60
CA GLU A 105 17.23 -9.24 8.81
C GLU A 105 15.81 -9.31 9.37
N LYS A 106 15.47 -8.43 10.32
CA LYS A 106 14.09 -8.28 10.84
C LYS A 106 13.12 -7.95 9.72
N GLY A 107 13.46 -6.99 8.84
CA GLY A 107 12.62 -6.63 7.70
C GLY A 107 12.38 -7.79 6.73
N ARG A 108 13.42 -8.59 6.45
CA ARG A 108 13.29 -9.79 5.62
C ARG A 108 12.42 -10.87 6.26
N LYS A 109 12.56 -11.10 7.55
CA LYS A 109 11.74 -12.07 8.32
C LYS A 109 10.26 -11.71 8.37
N LEU A 110 9.91 -10.41 8.24
CA LEU A 110 8.52 -9.95 8.17
C LEU A 110 7.84 -10.23 6.83
N ARG A 111 8.59 -10.53 5.77
CA ARG A 111 8.06 -10.68 4.41
C ARG A 111 6.87 -11.65 4.31
N PRO A 112 6.92 -12.90 4.81
CA PRO A 112 5.80 -13.83 4.69
C PRO A 112 4.52 -13.28 5.30
N GLU A 113 4.64 -12.58 6.42
CA GLU A 113 3.50 -12.01 7.11
C GLU A 113 2.92 -10.79 6.37
N MET A 114 3.76 -9.93 5.82
CA MET A 114 3.31 -8.81 4.99
C MET A 114 2.59 -9.30 3.73
N GLU A 115 3.15 -10.31 3.06
CA GLU A 115 2.52 -10.94 1.91
C GLU A 115 1.17 -11.57 2.27
N ARG A 116 1.09 -12.30 3.40
CA ARG A 116 -0.17 -12.87 3.91
C ARG A 116 -1.25 -11.81 4.11
N ILE A 117 -0.93 -10.71 4.81
CA ILE A 117 -1.86 -9.60 5.06
C ILE A 117 -2.37 -9.01 3.74
N GLY A 118 -1.48 -8.81 2.76
CA GLY A 118 -1.87 -8.32 1.44
C GLY A 118 -2.77 -9.28 0.67
N PHE A 119 -2.45 -10.57 0.68
CA PHE A 119 -3.25 -11.61 0.01
C PHE A 119 -4.63 -11.77 0.66
N GLU A 120 -4.71 -11.79 1.98
CA GLU A 120 -5.97 -11.93 2.70
C GLU A 120 -6.92 -10.76 2.43
N LEU A 121 -6.41 -9.53 2.43
CA LEU A 121 -7.21 -8.37 2.06
C LEU A 121 -7.73 -8.48 0.63
N ASN A 122 -6.86 -8.84 -0.32
CA ASN A 122 -7.28 -9.00 -1.71
C ASN A 122 -8.38 -10.07 -1.85
N ALA A 123 -8.22 -11.21 -1.16
CA ALA A 123 -9.22 -12.26 -1.13
C ALA A 123 -10.56 -11.80 -0.52
N LEU A 124 -10.51 -10.98 0.56
CA LEU A 124 -11.72 -10.42 1.18
C LEU A 124 -12.46 -9.46 0.25
N LEU A 125 -11.73 -8.61 -0.47
CA LEU A 125 -12.34 -7.65 -1.42
C LEU A 125 -12.98 -8.34 -2.63
N LEU A 126 -12.51 -9.53 -2.98
CA LEU A 126 -12.89 -10.23 -4.21
C LEU A 126 -13.67 -11.54 -3.94
N LYS A 127 -14.08 -11.80 -2.69
CA LYS A 127 -14.67 -13.07 -2.26
C LYS A 127 -15.94 -13.50 -3.03
N ASP A 128 -16.71 -12.51 -3.51
CA ASP A 128 -18.00 -12.76 -4.16
C ASP A 128 -17.90 -12.71 -5.69
N PHE A 129 -16.68 -12.66 -6.25
CA PHE A 129 -16.44 -12.61 -7.69
C PHE A 129 -16.18 -13.99 -8.28
N ASN A 130 -16.85 -14.33 -9.37
CA ASN A 130 -16.43 -15.44 -10.23
C ASN A 130 -15.26 -15.03 -11.13
N SER A 131 -14.70 -15.97 -11.91
CA SER A 131 -13.48 -15.75 -12.72
C SER A 131 -13.66 -14.64 -13.77
N ASP A 132 -14.83 -14.55 -14.41
CA ASP A 132 -15.11 -13.59 -15.47
C ASP A 132 -15.34 -12.20 -14.88
N GLU A 133 -16.08 -12.13 -13.78
CA GLU A 133 -16.30 -10.90 -13.01
C GLU A 133 -14.97 -10.36 -12.46
N LEU A 134 -14.09 -11.22 -11.93
CA LEU A 134 -12.78 -10.84 -11.44
C LEU A 134 -11.93 -10.21 -12.54
N SER A 135 -11.88 -10.85 -13.73
CA SER A 135 -11.13 -10.35 -14.88
C SER A 135 -11.66 -8.98 -15.33
N SER A 136 -12.98 -8.84 -15.41
CA SER A 136 -13.65 -7.60 -15.79
C SER A 136 -13.44 -6.48 -14.79
N ALA A 137 -13.48 -6.80 -13.48
CA ALA A 137 -13.24 -5.84 -12.40
C ALA A 137 -11.80 -5.31 -12.43
N ILE A 138 -10.81 -6.19 -12.59
CA ILE A 138 -9.40 -5.81 -12.68
C ILE A 138 -9.19 -4.88 -13.89
N GLU A 139 -9.75 -5.21 -15.04
CA GLU A 139 -9.63 -4.39 -16.26
C GLU A 139 -10.29 -3.01 -16.07
N SER A 140 -11.47 -2.96 -15.45
CA SER A 140 -12.19 -1.72 -15.18
C SER A 140 -11.42 -0.82 -14.21
N VAL A 141 -10.94 -1.37 -13.10
CA VAL A 141 -10.13 -0.63 -12.11
C VAL A 141 -8.82 -0.14 -12.75
N ARG A 142 -8.18 -0.95 -13.60
CA ARG A 142 -6.97 -0.55 -14.35
C ARG A 142 -7.25 0.67 -15.24
N LYS A 143 -8.35 0.68 -16.01
CA LYS A 143 -8.75 1.81 -16.85
C LYS A 143 -8.98 3.08 -16.02
N ILE A 144 -9.67 2.94 -14.89
CA ILE A 144 -9.89 4.06 -13.96
C ILE A 144 -8.56 4.62 -13.45
N ALA A 145 -7.65 3.76 -13.01
CA ALA A 145 -6.33 4.16 -12.53
C ALA A 145 -5.48 4.84 -13.61
N LEU A 146 -5.51 4.33 -14.86
CA LEU A 146 -4.83 4.95 -16.00
C LEU A 146 -5.37 6.32 -16.34
N ASN A 147 -6.69 6.54 -16.22
CA ASN A 147 -7.29 7.85 -16.40
C ASN A 147 -6.90 8.80 -15.27
N ALA A 148 -6.92 8.35 -14.03
CA ALA A 148 -6.51 9.14 -12.88
C ALA A 148 -5.03 9.57 -12.94
N ALA A 149 -4.16 8.76 -13.54
CA ALA A 149 -2.74 9.10 -13.71
C ALA A 149 -2.49 10.28 -14.69
N LYS A 150 -3.54 10.75 -15.39
CA LYS A 150 -3.47 11.89 -16.34
C LYS A 150 -4.06 13.19 -15.75
N LEU A 151 -4.61 13.14 -14.52
CA LEU A 151 -5.11 14.32 -13.81
C LEU A 151 -3.95 15.17 -13.27
#